data_3e8a1dd6f84dcf9bae4917d4469c51af
#
_entry.id   3e8a1dd6f84dcf9bae4917d4469c51af
#
_cell.length_a   1.000
_cell.length_b   1.000
_cell.length_c   1.000
_cell.angle_alpha   90.00
_cell.angle_beta   90.00
_cell.angle_gamma   90.00
#
_symmetry.space_group_name_H-M   'P 1'
#
loop_
_entity.id
_entity.type
_entity.pdbx_description
1 polymer ?
#
loop_
_entity_poly.entity_id
_entity_poly.type
_entity_poly.pdbx_seq_one_letter_code
_entity_poly.pdbx_strand_id
1 'polypeptide(L)'
;MQDVASGADVTIVPTGTPMVINFWFSACPPCIREMPTLSEAAEKYGDRVQFVGVNPNDSREVAQAFLKNLDIKFASYIDDGDQLSAVEVATFPTTFFLDAEGVIVKMQSGELKKEDIESILRDDLGVAG
;
A
#
# COMPACT_ATOMS: atom_id res chain seq x y z
N MET A 1 -5.40 -13.40 -1.49
CA MET A 1 -4.37 -12.92 -0.54
C MET A 1 -4.84 -13.16 0.89
N GLN A 2 -3.95 -13.08 1.83
CA GLN A 2 -4.27 -13.31 3.24
C GLN A 2 -4.07 -12.01 4.04
N ASP A 3 -5.10 -11.60 4.78
CA ASP A 3 -5.00 -10.43 5.67
C ASP A 3 -3.99 -10.71 6.79
N VAL A 4 -3.02 -9.83 6.96
CA VAL A 4 -1.96 -10.00 7.96
C VAL A 4 -2.54 -10.01 9.37
N ALA A 5 -3.49 -9.13 9.67
CA ALA A 5 -4.06 -9.01 11.01
C ALA A 5 -4.94 -10.21 11.40
N SER A 6 -5.84 -10.65 10.52
CA SER A 6 -6.83 -11.68 10.83
C SER A 6 -6.51 -13.08 10.29
N GLY A 7 -5.68 -13.17 9.26
CA GLY A 7 -5.41 -14.41 8.55
C GLY A 7 -6.50 -14.82 7.57
N ALA A 8 -7.53 -14.00 7.39
CA ALA A 8 -8.63 -14.31 6.48
C ALA A 8 -8.21 -14.17 5.02
N ASP A 9 -8.80 -14.98 4.14
CA ASP A 9 -8.60 -14.81 2.71
C ASP A 9 -9.34 -13.57 2.23
N VAL A 10 -8.67 -12.73 1.44
CA VAL A 10 -9.22 -11.49 0.91
C VAL A 10 -8.85 -11.31 -0.55
N THR A 11 -9.67 -10.54 -1.26
CA THR A 11 -9.38 -10.07 -2.61
C THR A 11 -9.57 -8.55 -2.62
N ILE A 12 -8.59 -7.83 -3.16
CA ILE A 12 -8.71 -6.38 -3.31
C ILE A 12 -9.61 -6.10 -4.50
N VAL A 13 -10.71 -5.37 -4.24
CA VAL A 13 -11.68 -4.99 -5.27
C VAL A 13 -11.96 -3.50 -5.17
N PRO A 14 -12.38 -2.83 -6.26
CA PRO A 14 -12.80 -1.43 -6.19
C PRO A 14 -13.94 -1.25 -5.21
N THR A 15 -13.85 -0.22 -4.37
CA THR A 15 -14.84 0.06 -3.31
C THR A 15 -15.63 1.35 -3.57
N GLY A 16 -15.40 2.02 -4.70
CA GLY A 16 -15.98 3.31 -4.97
C GLY A 16 -15.17 4.48 -4.44
N THR A 17 -14.03 4.22 -3.80
CA THR A 17 -13.07 5.24 -3.37
C THR A 17 -11.70 4.97 -4.01
N PRO A 18 -10.90 6.02 -4.23
CA PRO A 18 -9.51 5.84 -4.67
C PRO A 18 -8.73 4.96 -3.71
N MET A 19 -7.72 4.25 -4.23
CA MET A 19 -6.93 3.32 -3.45
C MET A 19 -5.44 3.52 -3.71
N VAL A 20 -4.64 3.40 -2.64
CA VAL A 20 -3.18 3.39 -2.70
C VAL A 20 -2.72 1.99 -2.29
N ILE A 21 -2.00 1.31 -3.18
CA ILE A 21 -1.48 -0.04 -2.93
C ILE A 21 0.03 0.02 -2.91
N ASN A 22 0.62 -0.31 -1.76
CA ASN A 22 2.07 -0.30 -1.57
C ASN A 22 2.61 -1.72 -1.47
N PHE A 23 3.51 -2.09 -2.38
CA PHE A 23 4.23 -3.36 -2.33
C PHE A 23 5.48 -3.20 -1.48
N TRP A 24 5.63 -4.03 -0.46
CA TRP A 24 6.70 -3.92 0.53
C TRP A 24 7.13 -5.30 1.06
N PHE A 25 8.30 -5.35 1.71
CA PHE A 25 8.70 -6.51 2.52
C PHE A 25 9.68 -6.07 3.61
N SER A 26 9.85 -6.92 4.63
CA SER A 26 10.57 -6.54 5.86
C SER A 26 12.06 -6.29 5.64
N ALA A 27 12.70 -7.01 4.73
CA ALA A 27 14.13 -6.87 4.44
C ALA A 27 14.43 -5.77 3.42
N CYS A 28 13.49 -4.87 3.18
CA CYS A 28 13.62 -3.76 2.24
C CYS A 28 13.75 -2.44 2.99
N PRO A 29 14.98 -1.91 3.18
CA PRO A 29 15.15 -0.67 3.98
C PRO A 29 14.33 0.52 3.49
N PRO A 30 14.28 0.86 2.19
CA PRO A 30 13.44 1.97 1.74
C PRO A 30 11.96 1.72 1.95
N CYS A 31 11.48 0.46 1.89
CA CYS A 31 10.09 0.15 2.22
C CYS A 31 9.79 0.50 3.67
N ILE A 32 10.67 0.11 4.57
CA ILE A 32 10.50 0.34 6.02
C ILE A 32 10.57 1.83 6.35
N ARG A 33 11.43 2.59 5.68
CA ARG A 33 11.50 4.04 5.87
C ARG A 33 10.22 4.74 5.42
N GLU A 34 9.59 4.24 4.36
CA GLU A 34 8.39 4.83 3.76
C GLU A 34 7.11 4.52 4.57
N MET A 35 7.06 3.38 5.25
CA MET A 35 5.85 2.90 5.92
C MET A 35 5.22 3.90 6.89
N PRO A 36 5.98 4.56 7.79
CA PRO A 36 5.38 5.57 8.67
C PRO A 36 4.77 6.75 7.92
N THR A 37 5.39 7.18 6.83
CA THR A 37 4.88 8.27 5.99
C THR A 37 3.55 7.88 5.34
N LEU A 38 3.45 6.66 4.81
CA LEU A 38 2.21 6.12 4.26
C LEU A 38 1.14 5.96 5.34
N SER A 39 1.52 5.55 6.54
CA SER A 39 0.60 5.40 7.67
C SER A 39 0.01 6.74 8.09
N GLU A 40 0.80 7.80 8.14
CA GLU A 40 0.31 9.16 8.41
C GLU A 40 -0.68 9.62 7.34
N ALA A 41 -0.38 9.36 6.07
CA ALA A 41 -1.28 9.67 4.96
C ALA A 41 -2.59 8.88 5.08
N ALA A 42 -2.52 7.61 5.47
CA ALA A 42 -3.70 6.77 5.67
C ALA A 42 -4.61 7.32 6.77
N GLU A 43 -4.03 7.87 7.84
CA GLU A 43 -4.82 8.52 8.89
C GLU A 43 -5.45 9.83 8.39
N LYS A 44 -4.69 10.64 7.66
CA LYS A 44 -5.17 11.93 7.16
C LYS A 44 -6.27 11.79 6.11
N TYR A 45 -6.13 10.82 5.19
CA TYR A 45 -7.02 10.66 4.04
C TYR A 45 -7.94 9.45 4.13
N GLY A 46 -7.94 8.73 5.25
CA GLY A 46 -8.59 7.42 5.39
C GLY A 46 -10.09 7.39 5.14
N ASP A 47 -10.77 8.52 5.22
CA ASP A 47 -12.19 8.66 4.90
C ASP A 47 -12.45 8.87 3.39
N ARG A 48 -11.41 9.17 2.61
CA ARG A 48 -11.52 9.50 1.19
C ARG A 48 -10.66 8.60 0.29
N VAL A 49 -9.64 7.95 0.84
CA VAL A 49 -8.70 7.10 0.10
C VAL A 49 -8.41 5.87 0.94
N GLN A 50 -8.51 4.69 0.34
CA GLN A 50 -8.16 3.44 1.01
C GLN A 50 -6.66 3.15 0.80
N PHE A 51 -5.93 2.93 1.88
CA PHE A 51 -4.51 2.53 1.82
C PHE A 51 -4.38 1.06 2.19
N VAL A 52 -3.66 0.30 1.36
CA VAL A 52 -3.35 -1.10 1.65
C VAL A 52 -1.90 -1.42 1.30
N GLY A 53 -1.31 -2.34 2.06
CA GLY A 53 0.00 -2.89 1.74
C GLY A 53 -0.16 -4.30 1.18
N VAL A 54 0.74 -4.68 0.28
CA VAL A 54 0.83 -6.04 -0.25
C VAL A 54 2.25 -6.53 -0.08
N ASN A 55 2.42 -7.67 0.59
CA ASN A 55 3.73 -8.24 0.89
C ASN A 55 3.85 -9.61 0.24
N PRO A 56 4.66 -9.74 -0.83
CA PRO A 56 4.80 -11.00 -1.56
C PRO A 56 5.95 -11.88 -1.06
N ASN A 57 6.66 -11.47 -0.02
CA ASN A 57 7.93 -12.09 0.37
C ASN A 57 7.94 -12.69 1.78
N ASP A 58 7.32 -12.02 2.75
CA ASP A 58 7.39 -12.44 4.15
C ASP A 58 6.27 -13.42 4.52
N SER A 59 6.48 -14.15 5.62
CA SER A 59 5.38 -14.87 6.27
C SER A 59 4.45 -13.87 6.94
N ARG A 60 3.23 -14.31 7.22
CA ARG A 60 2.25 -13.50 7.94
C ARG A 60 2.79 -13.03 9.29
N GLU A 61 3.48 -13.91 10.02
CA GLU A 61 4.01 -13.63 11.36
C GLU A 61 5.08 -12.53 11.31
N VAL A 62 5.98 -12.58 10.33
CA VAL A 62 7.02 -11.56 10.14
C VAL A 62 6.39 -10.22 9.77
N ALA A 63 5.47 -10.22 8.81
CA ALA A 63 4.78 -9.00 8.39
C ALA A 63 4.00 -8.37 9.55
N GLN A 64 3.29 -9.19 10.32
CA GLN A 64 2.52 -8.73 11.48
C GLN A 64 3.41 -8.04 12.52
N ALA A 65 4.57 -8.63 12.82
CA ALA A 65 5.52 -8.05 13.78
C ALA A 65 6.04 -6.69 13.31
N PHE A 66 6.36 -6.56 12.03
CA PHE A 66 6.83 -5.29 11.47
C PHE A 66 5.75 -4.20 11.51
N LEU A 67 4.54 -4.52 11.11
CA LEU A 67 3.44 -3.56 11.13
C LEU A 67 3.12 -3.10 12.54
N LYS A 68 3.16 -4.01 13.51
CA LYS A 68 2.92 -3.69 14.92
C LYS A 68 4.02 -2.81 15.49
N ASN A 69 5.29 -3.15 15.23
CA ASN A 69 6.43 -2.37 15.72
C ASN A 69 6.48 -0.96 15.15
N LEU A 70 6.07 -0.79 13.91
CA LEU A 70 6.03 0.52 13.24
C LEU A 70 4.72 1.28 13.48
N ASP A 71 3.77 0.66 14.17
CA ASP A 71 2.44 1.23 14.45
C ASP A 71 1.74 1.68 13.16
N ILE A 72 1.71 0.80 12.16
CA ILE A 72 1.13 1.09 10.85
C ILE A 72 -0.40 1.03 10.92
N LYS A 73 -1.06 2.06 10.40
CA LYS A 73 -2.51 2.28 10.52
C LYS A 73 -3.31 1.85 9.29
N PHE A 74 -2.73 1.12 8.36
CA PHE A 74 -3.48 0.56 7.23
C PHE A 74 -3.31 -0.95 7.16
N ALA A 75 -4.30 -1.62 6.54
CA ALA A 75 -4.29 -3.06 6.38
C ALA A 75 -3.20 -3.50 5.39
N SER A 76 -2.62 -4.67 5.64
CA SER A 76 -1.67 -5.27 4.72
C SER A 76 -2.02 -6.73 4.47
N TYR A 77 -1.69 -7.23 3.28
CA TYR A 77 -2.02 -8.58 2.83
C TYR A 77 -0.77 -9.32 2.37
N ILE A 78 -0.74 -10.61 2.66
CA ILE A 78 0.30 -11.50 2.14
C ILE A 78 -0.16 -11.98 0.76
N ASP A 79 0.70 -11.79 -0.24
CA ASP A 79 0.49 -12.24 -1.60
C ASP A 79 1.41 -13.43 -1.89
N ASP A 80 0.91 -14.42 -2.62
CA ASP A 80 1.69 -15.60 -3.04
C ASP A 80 2.50 -15.33 -4.32
N GLY A 81 2.50 -14.10 -4.80
CA GLY A 81 3.18 -13.70 -6.03
C GLY A 81 2.23 -13.42 -7.20
N ASP A 82 0.96 -13.76 -7.09
CA ASP A 82 -0.02 -13.57 -8.17
C ASP A 82 -0.23 -12.09 -8.49
N GLN A 83 -0.37 -11.25 -7.46
CA GLN A 83 -0.56 -9.80 -7.66
C GLN A 83 0.71 -9.16 -8.19
N LEU A 84 1.87 -9.57 -7.68
CA LEU A 84 3.16 -9.09 -8.14
C LEU A 84 3.35 -9.37 -9.63
N SER A 85 3.04 -10.58 -10.07
CA SER A 85 3.12 -10.98 -11.46
C SER A 85 2.14 -10.23 -12.34
N ALA A 86 0.90 -10.02 -11.83
CA ALA A 86 -0.16 -9.35 -12.57
C ALA A 86 0.18 -7.90 -12.91
N VAL A 87 0.91 -7.21 -12.02
CA VAL A 87 1.27 -5.79 -12.20
C VAL A 87 2.74 -5.59 -12.56
N GLU A 88 3.48 -6.66 -12.75
CA GLU A 88 4.88 -6.66 -13.20
C GLU A 88 5.80 -5.79 -12.31
N VAL A 89 5.65 -5.89 -11.00
CA VAL A 89 6.51 -5.15 -10.07
C VAL A 89 7.91 -5.75 -10.09
N ALA A 90 8.90 -4.93 -10.40
CA ALA A 90 10.30 -5.34 -10.50
C ALA A 90 11.17 -4.78 -9.37
N THR A 91 10.75 -3.70 -8.73
CA THR A 91 11.50 -3.01 -7.68
C THR A 91 10.61 -2.72 -6.46
N PHE A 92 11.25 -2.57 -5.30
CA PHE A 92 10.55 -2.24 -4.05
C PHE A 92 11.18 -1.02 -3.38
N PRO A 93 10.37 -0.15 -2.76
CA PRO A 93 8.92 -0.21 -2.78
C PRO A 93 8.36 0.22 -4.14
N THR A 94 7.18 -0.26 -4.48
CA THR A 94 6.40 0.23 -5.61
C THR A 94 4.99 0.51 -5.12
N THR A 95 4.46 1.67 -5.49
CA THR A 95 3.15 2.12 -5.05
C THR A 95 2.28 2.41 -6.26
N PHE A 96 1.06 1.86 -6.24
CA PHE A 96 0.05 2.09 -7.26
C PHE A 96 -1.04 2.99 -6.69
N PHE A 97 -1.46 3.96 -7.51
CA PHE A 97 -2.55 4.86 -7.17
C PHE A 97 -3.69 4.56 -8.14
N LEU A 98 -4.83 4.14 -7.60
CA LEU A 98 -6.01 3.73 -8.36
C LEU A 98 -7.15 4.73 -8.14
N ASP A 99 -7.91 4.98 -9.21
CA ASP A 99 -9.13 5.79 -9.08
C ASP A 99 -10.26 4.98 -8.43
N ALA A 100 -11.41 5.62 -8.26
CA ALA A 100 -12.57 5.00 -7.60
C ALA A 100 -13.10 3.76 -8.32
N GLU A 101 -12.83 3.62 -9.61
CA GLU A 101 -13.22 2.48 -10.43
C GLU A 101 -12.17 1.37 -10.45
N GLY A 102 -11.03 1.57 -9.77
CA GLY A 102 -9.95 0.59 -9.71
C GLY A 102 -8.96 0.66 -10.85
N VAL A 103 -8.98 1.74 -11.63
CA VAL A 103 -8.02 1.95 -12.73
C VAL A 103 -6.74 2.56 -12.17
N ILE A 104 -5.58 2.00 -12.55
CA ILE A 104 -4.28 2.53 -12.15
C ILE A 104 -4.05 3.85 -12.88
N VAL A 105 -3.96 4.95 -12.15
CA VAL A 105 -3.70 6.28 -12.72
C VAL A 105 -2.25 6.72 -12.52
N LYS A 106 -1.53 6.10 -11.58
CA LYS A 106 -0.12 6.41 -11.33
C LYS A 106 0.56 5.19 -10.72
N MET A 107 1.79 4.94 -11.14
CA MET A 107 2.69 3.96 -10.52
C MET A 107 3.98 4.70 -10.15
N GLN A 108 4.45 4.52 -8.93
CA GLN A 108 5.68 5.12 -8.46
C GLN A 108 6.63 4.02 -7.97
N SER A 109 7.78 3.90 -8.62
CA SER A 109 8.85 3.03 -8.14
C SER A 109 9.78 3.81 -7.23
N GLY A 110 10.18 3.19 -6.13
CA GLY A 110 11.05 3.82 -5.15
C GLY A 110 10.29 4.49 -4.02
N GLU A 111 11.06 4.97 -3.06
CA GLU A 111 10.53 5.57 -1.83
C GLU A 111 9.81 6.89 -2.13
N LEU A 112 8.60 7.03 -1.58
CA LEU A 112 7.79 8.25 -1.64
C LEU A 112 7.99 9.08 -0.39
N LYS A 113 8.08 10.40 -0.56
CA LYS A 113 8.04 11.35 0.54
C LYS A 113 6.62 11.86 0.72
N LYS A 114 6.37 12.52 1.86
CA LYS A 114 5.05 13.08 2.18
C LYS A 114 4.53 13.97 1.06
N GLU A 115 5.38 14.85 0.55
CA GLU A 115 5.03 15.79 -0.53
C GLU A 115 4.63 15.08 -1.81
N ASP A 116 5.30 13.97 -2.12
CA ASP A 116 4.99 13.17 -3.31
C ASP A 116 3.61 12.54 -3.19
N ILE A 117 3.29 11.98 -2.04
CA ILE A 117 1.98 11.35 -1.79
C ILE A 117 0.88 12.40 -1.91
N GLU A 118 1.03 13.54 -1.24
CA GLU A 118 0.06 14.62 -1.26
C GLU A 118 -0.16 15.18 -2.67
N SER A 119 0.91 15.34 -3.43
CA SER A 119 0.87 15.83 -4.81
C SER A 119 0.11 14.86 -5.72
N ILE A 120 0.38 13.57 -5.62
CA ILE A 120 -0.28 12.55 -6.44
C ILE A 120 -1.76 12.45 -6.09
N LEU A 121 -2.10 12.47 -4.81
CA LEU A 121 -3.49 12.40 -4.38
C LEU A 121 -4.29 13.60 -4.90
N ARG A 122 -3.70 14.79 -4.85
CA ARG A 122 -4.35 16.01 -5.34
C ARG A 122 -4.42 16.05 -6.87
N ASP A 123 -3.30 15.81 -7.54
CA ASP A 123 -3.18 16.06 -8.99
C ASP A 123 -3.68 14.89 -9.83
N ASP A 124 -3.45 13.65 -9.40
CA ASP A 124 -3.81 12.46 -10.18
C ASP A 124 -5.15 11.84 -9.75
N LEU A 125 -5.53 12.00 -8.48
CA LEU A 125 -6.77 11.43 -7.94
C LEU A 125 -7.81 12.48 -7.55
N GLY A 126 -7.47 13.76 -7.59
CA GLY A 126 -8.40 14.84 -7.27
C GLY A 126 -8.84 14.88 -5.81
N VAL A 127 -8.01 14.36 -4.90
CA VAL A 127 -8.32 14.34 -3.46
C VAL A 127 -7.81 15.61 -2.81
N ALA A 128 -8.71 16.36 -2.16
CA ALA A 128 -8.35 17.57 -1.44
C ALA A 128 -7.54 17.25 -0.19
N GLY A 129 -6.55 18.06 0.07
CA GLY A 129 -5.67 17.94 1.22
C GLY A 129 -6.28 18.25 2.58
#